data_2805003357c087287f905faaf20fe469
#
_entry.id   2805003357c087287f905faaf20fe469
#
_cell.length_a   1.000
_cell.length_b   1.000
_cell.length_c   1.000
_cell.angle_alpha   90.00
_cell.angle_beta   90.00
_cell.angle_gamma   90.00
#
_symmetry.space_group_name_H-M   'P 1'
#
loop_
_entity.id
_entity.type
_entity.pdbx_description
1 polymer ?
#
loop_
_entity_poly.entity_id
_entity_poly.type
_entity_poly.pdbx_seq_one_letter_code
_entity_poly.pdbx_strand_id
1 'polypeptide(L)'
;MFLVYAPALRNGFVWDDTALCFRDPLIRSWQLIPEGFRHFLFLDATASNFYRPLQRLTFTADYQLYSFANPWGWHLTSIAIHAAAAAALFFLLRKLSRTRPAKALSNEVCEWLALGAAVVWAIHPLHTSAITYIAGRADPLAALCGFSGLALGLASLENGRRALLAALGAAACFFGALLSKESGVAALLIWFLILAWRREPWRVWGKWLALSAVVLAAYGTLRFTAEKTPPPAPPATPLAIRPILAARAVAEYAALTVAPLALHMERDVSTRPRASAETTLRDARAGEYQTLLGVLLILGLATWWRRAQRLDSNAGLALGAATVAYAPVSNLFSLNATVAEHWLYVPSAFLFLAVALSLGRFLWGNAEAQSRGESVRASPALRYSALVALGVWTAFLGTRTFLRQEDWRDPRTFIERTIAQGGDSPRMRMNLANVEAAAGRTDLALAQYREALKRAPEQPIIWLGYANVLVRARDFPAAREALAHAEKSLLLAADCRLTRAVLGHVQHGTDTGGMLREAVDLAPRNWSIRKRHLEYLIERGDRDAALRELREVIAAAPFRADSWKLLAQLLDSMNQPSLALGAYQEAAERDVHDAETREQMLRLAAASGGGK
;
A
#
# COMPACT_ATOMS: atom_id res chain seq x y z
N MET A 1 -1.61 19.59 10.92
CA MET A 1 -1.52 18.20 10.43
C MET A 1 -1.71 17.19 11.56
N PHE A 2 -0.87 17.15 12.61
CA PHE A 2 -1.03 16.15 13.70
C PHE A 2 -2.44 16.10 14.29
N LEU A 3 -3.07 17.23 14.57
CA LEU A 3 -4.45 17.27 15.08
C LEU A 3 -5.46 16.58 14.15
N VAL A 4 -5.27 16.71 12.84
CA VAL A 4 -6.17 16.12 11.83
C VAL A 4 -6.05 14.60 11.78
N TYR A 5 -4.85 14.04 12.04
CA TYR A 5 -4.61 12.60 12.05
C TYR A 5 -4.61 11.98 13.47
N ALA A 6 -4.75 12.78 14.52
CA ALA A 6 -4.72 12.29 15.91
C ALA A 6 -5.72 11.14 16.20
N PRO A 7 -6.94 11.13 15.63
CA PRO A 7 -7.86 10.00 15.87
C PRO A 7 -7.33 8.65 15.38
N ALA A 8 -6.45 8.63 14.37
CA ALA A 8 -5.82 7.40 13.88
C ALA A 8 -5.04 6.65 14.96
N LEU A 9 -4.54 7.34 16.00
CA LEU A 9 -3.83 6.71 17.10
C LEU A 9 -4.70 5.74 17.93
N ARG A 10 -6.02 5.76 17.75
CA ARG A 10 -6.96 4.84 18.39
C ARG A 10 -7.33 3.66 17.52
N ASN A 11 -6.86 3.62 16.27
CA ASN A 11 -7.20 2.60 15.31
C ASN A 11 -6.39 1.33 15.55
N GLY A 12 -6.97 0.19 15.17
CA GLY A 12 -6.30 -1.09 15.11
C GLY A 12 -5.70 -1.37 13.73
N PHE A 13 -5.33 -2.63 13.53
CA PHE A 13 -4.86 -3.13 12.25
C PHE A 13 -6.05 -3.56 11.38
N VAL A 14 -6.00 -3.22 10.08
CA VAL A 14 -7.07 -3.52 9.14
C VAL A 14 -6.53 -4.11 7.84
N TRP A 15 -7.33 -4.92 7.16
CA TRP A 15 -7.09 -5.47 5.82
C TRP A 15 -5.70 -6.11 5.65
N ASP A 16 -4.85 -5.54 4.73
CA ASP A 16 -3.51 -6.09 4.43
C ASP A 16 -2.53 -5.96 5.59
N ASP A 17 -2.85 -5.16 6.62
CA ASP A 17 -2.04 -5.12 7.85
C ASP A 17 -1.94 -6.52 8.48
N THR A 18 -2.98 -7.34 8.34
CA THR A 18 -2.94 -8.74 8.79
C THR A 18 -1.85 -9.53 8.06
N ALA A 19 -1.72 -9.36 6.76
CA ALA A 19 -0.74 -10.09 5.97
C ALA A 19 0.68 -9.52 6.11
N LEU A 20 0.81 -8.19 6.16
CA LEU A 20 2.10 -7.51 6.18
C LEU A 20 2.70 -7.33 7.57
N CYS A 21 1.86 -7.37 8.63
CA CYS A 21 2.30 -7.24 10.00
C CYS A 21 2.17 -8.58 10.75
N PHE A 22 0.96 -9.11 10.95
CA PHE A 22 0.76 -10.31 11.78
C PHE A 22 1.34 -11.58 11.17
N ARG A 23 1.25 -11.76 9.83
CA ARG A 23 1.70 -12.98 9.15
C ARG A 23 3.11 -12.90 8.57
N ASP A 24 3.73 -11.71 8.51
CA ASP A 24 5.12 -11.60 8.04
C ASP A 24 6.10 -11.93 9.17
N PRO A 25 6.79 -13.08 9.13
CA PRO A 25 7.77 -13.45 10.15
C PRO A 25 9.01 -12.57 10.12
N LEU A 26 9.30 -11.91 8.98
CA LEU A 26 10.54 -11.18 8.77
C LEU A 26 10.60 -9.82 9.47
N ILE A 27 9.50 -9.36 10.05
CA ILE A 27 9.48 -8.10 10.82
C ILE A 27 9.74 -8.30 12.33
N ARG A 28 9.83 -9.55 12.80
CA ARG A 28 9.80 -9.88 14.23
C ARG A 28 11.13 -9.73 14.95
N SER A 29 12.24 -9.59 14.21
CA SER A 29 13.58 -9.40 14.77
C SER A 29 14.47 -8.58 13.85
N TRP A 30 15.36 -7.75 14.42
CA TRP A 30 16.41 -7.04 13.68
C TRP A 30 17.34 -7.99 12.92
N GLN A 31 17.57 -9.17 13.45
CA GLN A 31 18.42 -10.21 12.81
C GLN A 31 17.87 -10.65 11.45
N LEU A 32 16.55 -10.49 11.21
CA LEU A 32 15.88 -10.89 9.98
C LEU A 32 15.89 -9.81 8.89
N ILE A 33 16.51 -8.63 9.13
CA ILE A 33 16.60 -7.57 8.13
C ILE A 33 17.22 -8.06 6.81
N PRO A 34 18.35 -8.79 6.79
CA PRO A 34 18.93 -9.29 5.54
C PRO A 34 17.96 -10.17 4.76
N GLU A 35 17.21 -11.03 5.44
CA GLU A 35 16.18 -11.86 4.83
C GLU A 35 15.02 -11.00 4.29
N GLY A 36 14.67 -9.90 4.99
CA GLY A 36 13.68 -8.94 4.54
C GLY A 36 13.99 -8.31 3.16
N PHE A 37 15.28 -8.19 2.80
CA PHE A 37 15.75 -7.74 1.47
C PHE A 37 15.77 -8.86 0.42
N ARG A 38 15.77 -10.13 0.85
CA ARG A 38 15.80 -11.30 -0.05
C ARG A 38 14.42 -11.81 -0.44
N HIS A 39 13.35 -11.24 0.14
CA HIS A 39 11.98 -11.69 -0.09
C HIS A 39 11.04 -10.57 -0.47
N PHE A 40 10.10 -10.87 -1.37
CA PHE A 40 8.96 -10.00 -1.67
C PHE A 40 8.02 -9.89 -0.46
N LEU A 41 7.16 -8.86 -0.44
CA LEU A 41 6.08 -8.76 0.55
C LEU A 41 5.05 -9.88 0.36
N PHE A 42 4.17 -10.07 1.35
CA PHE A 42 3.15 -11.12 1.35
C PHE A 42 3.73 -12.54 1.25
N LEU A 43 4.67 -12.84 2.11
CA LEU A 43 5.46 -14.08 2.09
C LEU A 43 4.58 -15.35 2.08
N ASP A 44 3.46 -15.35 2.84
CA ASP A 44 2.52 -16.46 2.97
C ASP A 44 1.32 -16.36 2.00
N ALA A 45 1.31 -15.37 1.11
CA ALA A 45 0.31 -15.28 0.07
C ALA A 45 0.67 -16.21 -1.10
N THR A 46 -0.37 -16.60 -1.86
CA THR A 46 -0.19 -17.42 -3.06
C THR A 46 0.65 -16.75 -4.13
N ALA A 47 0.77 -15.42 -4.11
CA ALA A 47 1.55 -14.67 -5.08
C ALA A 47 1.78 -13.21 -4.67
N SER A 48 2.96 -12.65 -5.00
CA SER A 48 3.28 -11.24 -4.77
C SER A 48 4.22 -10.67 -5.83
N ASN A 49 3.97 -9.41 -6.24
CA ASN A 49 4.84 -8.62 -7.09
C ASN A 49 5.45 -7.40 -6.37
N PHE A 50 5.24 -7.29 -5.06
CA PHE A 50 5.64 -6.11 -4.29
C PHE A 50 6.99 -6.33 -3.60
N TYR A 51 8.03 -5.64 -4.10
CA TYR A 51 9.36 -5.63 -3.50
C TYR A 51 9.61 -4.31 -2.77
N ARG A 52 9.42 -4.27 -1.45
CA ARG A 52 9.45 -3.05 -0.63
C ARG A 52 10.21 -3.25 0.69
N PRO A 53 11.50 -3.57 0.65
CA PRO A 53 12.27 -3.89 1.85
C PRO A 53 12.36 -2.72 2.84
N LEU A 54 12.35 -1.46 2.36
CA LEU A 54 12.38 -0.31 3.26
C LEU A 54 11.05 -0.13 4.02
N GLN A 55 9.89 -0.46 3.41
CA GLN A 55 8.62 -0.51 4.11
C GLN A 55 8.66 -1.58 5.20
N ARG A 56 9.13 -2.81 4.88
CA ARG A 56 9.28 -3.89 5.86
C ARG A 56 10.20 -3.49 7.01
N LEU A 57 11.32 -2.82 6.72
CA LEU A 57 12.24 -2.32 7.75
C LEU A 57 11.54 -1.38 8.75
N THR A 58 10.63 -0.50 8.28
CA THR A 58 9.86 0.36 9.20
C THR A 58 8.89 -0.44 10.06
N PHE A 59 8.34 -1.54 9.54
CA PHE A 59 7.49 -2.46 10.33
C PHE A 59 8.31 -3.23 11.36
N THR A 60 9.56 -3.64 11.01
CA THR A 60 10.49 -4.24 11.98
C THR A 60 10.74 -3.26 13.13
N ALA A 61 11.02 -1.99 12.84
CA ALA A 61 11.24 -0.97 13.87
C ALA A 61 10.00 -0.80 14.77
N ASP A 62 8.81 -0.71 14.18
CA ASP A 62 7.56 -0.60 14.96
C ASP A 62 7.30 -1.83 15.82
N TYR A 63 7.54 -3.03 15.28
CA TYR A 63 7.38 -4.27 16.06
C TYR A 63 8.30 -4.29 17.27
N GLN A 64 9.57 -3.92 17.09
CA GLN A 64 10.55 -3.84 18.18
C GLN A 64 10.16 -2.83 19.27
N LEU A 65 9.63 -1.68 18.87
CA LEU A 65 9.32 -0.58 19.78
C LEU A 65 7.96 -0.74 20.47
N TYR A 66 6.97 -1.26 19.76
CA TYR A 66 5.56 -1.20 20.19
C TYR A 66 4.90 -2.56 20.29
N SER A 67 5.48 -3.62 19.70
CA SER A 67 4.82 -4.92 19.48
C SER A 67 3.45 -4.76 18.79
N PHE A 68 2.67 -5.86 18.72
CA PHE A 68 1.28 -5.76 18.22
C PHE A 68 0.28 -5.29 19.29
N ALA A 69 0.69 -5.27 20.54
CA ALA A 69 -0.16 -4.83 21.65
C ALA A 69 -0.43 -3.31 21.64
N ASN A 70 0.42 -2.54 20.95
CA ASN A 70 0.36 -1.10 20.92
C ASN A 70 0.22 -0.54 19.49
N PRO A 71 -0.94 -0.70 18.82
CA PRO A 71 -1.17 -0.22 17.45
C PRO A 71 -0.94 1.28 17.27
N TRP A 72 -1.17 2.08 18.35
CA TRP A 72 -0.98 3.52 18.31
C TRP A 72 0.43 3.93 17.86
N GLY A 73 1.46 3.16 18.24
CA GLY A 73 2.85 3.45 17.86
C GLY A 73 3.07 3.29 16.36
N TRP A 74 2.46 2.29 15.74
CA TRP A 74 2.52 2.06 14.29
C TRP A 74 1.86 3.21 13.51
N HIS A 75 0.71 3.70 13.99
CA HIS A 75 0.07 4.88 13.41
C HIS A 75 0.89 6.14 13.63
N LEU A 76 1.50 6.31 14.81
CA LEU A 76 2.38 7.46 15.09
C LEU A 76 3.56 7.49 14.11
N THR A 77 4.20 6.35 13.84
CA THR A 77 5.28 6.25 12.83
C THR A 77 4.79 6.66 11.44
N SER A 78 3.61 6.21 11.01
CA SER A 78 3.03 6.59 9.72
C SER A 78 2.75 8.09 9.63
N ILE A 79 2.19 8.69 10.70
CA ILE A 79 1.94 10.14 10.79
C ILE A 79 3.26 10.92 10.77
N ALA A 80 4.29 10.44 11.47
CA ALA A 80 5.61 11.09 11.51
C ALA A 80 6.29 11.08 10.14
N ILE A 81 6.23 9.94 9.41
CA ILE A 81 6.76 9.83 8.05
C ILE A 81 6.01 10.80 7.12
N HIS A 82 4.67 10.89 7.23
CA HIS A 82 3.89 11.84 6.43
C HIS A 82 4.24 13.30 6.77
N ALA A 83 4.46 13.62 8.05
CA ALA A 83 4.90 14.94 8.47
C ALA A 83 6.25 15.31 7.87
N ALA A 84 7.20 14.38 7.91
CA ALA A 84 8.51 14.54 7.29
C ALA A 84 8.40 14.70 5.76
N ALA A 85 7.52 13.92 5.10
CA ALA A 85 7.25 14.06 3.68
C ALA A 85 6.64 15.43 3.34
N ALA A 86 5.71 15.95 4.17
CA ALA A 86 5.13 17.27 3.99
C ALA A 86 6.17 18.39 4.15
N ALA A 87 7.08 18.27 5.12
CA ALA A 87 8.19 19.19 5.28
C ALA A 87 9.15 19.14 4.07
N ALA A 88 9.55 17.95 3.64
CA ALA A 88 10.38 17.77 2.44
C ALA A 88 9.70 18.35 1.19
N LEU A 89 8.39 18.13 1.06
CA LEU A 89 7.58 18.70 -0.01
C LEU A 89 7.63 20.24 0.04
N PHE A 90 7.37 20.86 1.18
CA PHE A 90 7.43 22.33 1.29
C PHE A 90 8.77 22.88 0.80
N PHE A 91 9.88 22.32 1.26
CA PHE A 91 11.22 22.77 0.82
C PHE A 91 11.44 22.55 -0.68
N LEU A 92 10.94 21.44 -1.23
CA LEU A 92 10.99 21.17 -2.66
C LEU A 92 10.15 22.21 -3.44
N LEU A 93 8.88 22.41 -3.06
CA LEU A 93 7.97 23.33 -3.75
C LEU A 93 8.49 24.78 -3.71
N ARG A 94 9.07 25.20 -2.58
CA ARG A 94 9.74 26.48 -2.45
C ARG A 94 10.90 26.63 -3.43
N LYS A 95 11.72 25.59 -3.64
CA LYS A 95 12.79 25.62 -4.66
C LYS A 95 12.23 25.62 -6.07
N LEU A 96 11.22 24.80 -6.35
CA LEU A 96 10.63 24.69 -7.69
C LEU A 96 9.92 25.98 -8.12
N SER A 97 9.22 26.67 -7.20
CA SER A 97 8.56 27.95 -7.49
C SER A 97 9.54 29.07 -7.89
N ARG A 98 10.83 28.89 -7.59
CA ARG A 98 11.92 29.83 -7.89
C ARG A 98 12.87 29.35 -8.99
N THR A 99 12.63 28.20 -9.60
CA THR A 99 13.55 27.55 -10.56
C THR A 99 13.83 28.43 -11.78
N ARG A 100 12.83 29.15 -12.26
CA ARG A 100 12.98 30.29 -13.18
C ARG A 100 12.37 31.50 -12.49
N PRO A 101 13.11 32.59 -12.32
CA PRO A 101 12.52 33.81 -11.78
C PRO A 101 11.36 34.21 -12.70
N ALA A 102 10.16 33.88 -12.25
CA ALA A 102 8.97 34.35 -12.92
C ALA A 102 8.96 35.85 -12.72
N LYS A 103 9.11 36.61 -13.80
CA LYS A 103 8.96 38.08 -13.79
C LYS A 103 7.61 38.55 -13.24
N ALA A 104 6.77 37.56 -12.82
CA ALA A 104 5.36 37.73 -12.50
C ALA A 104 5.00 37.74 -11.00
N LEU A 105 5.76 37.07 -10.15
CA LEU A 105 5.45 36.94 -8.72
C LEU A 105 6.71 37.21 -7.88
N SER A 106 6.54 37.89 -6.74
CA SER A 106 7.64 38.07 -5.79
C SER A 106 8.04 36.74 -5.14
N ASN A 107 9.28 36.66 -4.68
CA ASN A 107 9.77 35.47 -3.98
C ASN A 107 8.93 35.15 -2.74
N GLU A 108 8.47 36.16 -2.02
CA GLU A 108 7.62 36.01 -0.84
C GLU A 108 6.27 35.37 -1.18
N VAL A 109 5.61 35.87 -2.24
CA VAL A 109 4.36 35.26 -2.72
C VAL A 109 4.58 33.80 -3.14
N CYS A 110 5.67 33.49 -3.83
CA CYS A 110 6.01 32.11 -4.18
C CYS A 110 6.19 31.20 -2.96
N GLU A 111 6.75 31.72 -1.86
CA GLU A 111 6.88 30.96 -0.60
C GLU A 111 5.53 30.67 0.04
N TRP A 112 4.65 31.67 0.13
CA TRP A 112 3.30 31.48 0.66
C TRP A 112 2.47 30.50 -0.18
N LEU A 113 2.61 30.55 -1.51
CA LEU A 113 1.94 29.61 -2.42
C LEU A 113 2.48 28.19 -2.26
N ALA A 114 3.80 28.03 -2.09
CA ALA A 114 4.40 26.73 -1.81
C ALA A 114 3.97 26.17 -0.46
N LEU A 115 3.89 27.02 0.58
CA LEU A 115 3.38 26.62 1.90
C LEU A 115 1.91 26.21 1.81
N GLY A 116 1.07 27.02 1.18
CA GLY A 116 -0.36 26.71 0.99
C GLY A 116 -0.58 25.39 0.25
N ALA A 117 0.16 25.15 -0.83
CA ALA A 117 0.10 23.89 -1.57
C ALA A 117 0.52 22.69 -0.70
N ALA A 118 1.60 22.82 0.08
CA ALA A 118 2.06 21.77 0.99
C ALA A 118 1.08 21.51 2.14
N VAL A 119 0.45 22.55 2.70
CA VAL A 119 -0.58 22.43 3.75
C VAL A 119 -1.82 21.71 3.22
N VAL A 120 -2.36 22.15 2.08
CA VAL A 120 -3.51 21.49 1.43
C VAL A 120 -3.20 20.03 1.17
N TRP A 121 -2.02 19.74 0.60
CA TRP A 121 -1.59 18.37 0.38
C TRP A 121 -1.52 17.57 1.69
N ALA A 122 -0.92 18.12 2.74
CA ALA A 122 -0.73 17.42 4.01
C ALA A 122 -2.03 17.07 4.74
N ILE A 123 -3.12 17.78 4.50
CA ILE A 123 -4.40 17.53 5.16
C ILE A 123 -5.49 17.01 4.22
N HIS A 124 -5.14 16.67 2.98
CA HIS A 124 -6.14 16.24 2.00
C HIS A 124 -6.68 14.83 2.31
N PRO A 125 -8.00 14.60 2.31
CA PRO A 125 -8.59 13.30 2.68
C PRO A 125 -8.20 12.13 1.77
N LEU A 126 -7.81 12.38 0.53
CA LEU A 126 -7.28 11.36 -0.39
C LEU A 126 -6.06 10.62 0.16
N HIS A 127 -5.33 11.24 1.09
CA HIS A 127 -4.10 10.67 1.64
C HIS A 127 -4.34 9.78 2.86
N THR A 128 -5.56 9.76 3.43
CA THR A 128 -5.85 8.93 4.61
C THR A 128 -5.55 7.45 4.38
N SER A 129 -5.85 6.92 3.20
CA SER A 129 -5.54 5.54 2.83
C SER A 129 -4.03 5.24 2.75
N ALA A 130 -3.17 6.26 2.61
CA ALA A 130 -1.72 6.10 2.63
C ALA A 130 -1.11 6.25 4.03
N ILE A 131 -1.81 6.91 4.96
CA ILE A 131 -1.28 7.32 6.26
C ILE A 131 -1.90 6.54 7.40
N THR A 132 -3.24 6.48 7.44
CA THR A 132 -4.01 5.83 8.50
C THR A 132 -3.99 4.31 8.36
N TYR A 133 -4.00 3.79 7.15
CA TYR A 133 -3.76 2.41 6.84
C TYR A 133 -2.26 2.08 6.93
N ILE A 134 -1.86 1.21 7.86
CA ILE A 134 -0.44 0.92 8.14
C ILE A 134 0.26 0.33 6.90
N ALA A 135 -0.38 -0.59 6.18
CA ALA A 135 0.13 -1.15 4.93
C ALA A 135 0.27 -0.09 3.81
N GLY A 136 -0.45 1.04 3.89
CA GLY A 136 -0.32 2.20 2.99
C GLY A 136 0.97 2.99 3.12
N ARG A 137 1.75 2.77 4.18
CA ARG A 137 2.99 3.51 4.52
C ARG A 137 4.02 3.59 3.40
N ALA A 138 3.98 2.68 2.43
CA ALA A 138 4.86 2.71 1.25
C ALA A 138 4.79 4.04 0.48
N ASP A 139 3.60 4.66 0.40
CA ASP A 139 3.40 5.93 -0.31
C ASP A 139 4.11 7.10 0.37
N PRO A 140 3.85 7.40 1.67
CA PRO A 140 4.53 8.49 2.35
C PRO A 140 6.04 8.26 2.48
N LEU A 141 6.50 7.02 2.61
CA LEU A 141 7.93 6.71 2.68
C LEU A 141 8.62 6.96 1.32
N ALA A 142 8.03 6.50 0.23
CA ALA A 142 8.54 6.77 -1.12
C ALA A 142 8.50 8.27 -1.46
N ALA A 143 7.46 8.98 -1.03
CA ALA A 143 7.34 10.41 -1.24
C ALA A 143 8.38 11.20 -0.41
N LEU A 144 8.58 10.86 0.86
CA LEU A 144 9.63 11.46 1.70
C LEU A 144 11.00 11.33 1.01
N CYS A 145 11.35 10.13 0.60
CA CYS A 145 12.60 9.88 -0.12
C CYS A 145 12.62 10.63 -1.47
N GLY A 146 11.54 10.56 -2.27
CA GLY A 146 11.46 11.22 -3.56
C GLY A 146 11.57 12.75 -3.48
N PHE A 147 10.81 13.39 -2.60
CA PHE A 147 10.84 14.84 -2.40
C PHE A 147 12.20 15.31 -1.86
N SER A 148 12.77 14.59 -0.90
CA SER A 148 14.11 14.86 -0.39
C SER A 148 15.17 14.71 -1.49
N GLY A 149 15.08 13.65 -2.30
CA GLY A 149 15.97 13.41 -3.43
C GLY A 149 15.91 14.54 -4.46
N LEU A 150 14.72 15.01 -4.82
CA LEU A 150 14.53 16.15 -5.73
C LEU A 150 15.09 17.46 -5.14
N ALA A 151 14.86 17.71 -3.85
CA ALA A 151 15.36 18.91 -3.18
C ALA A 151 16.89 18.92 -3.08
N LEU A 152 17.51 17.77 -2.77
CA LEU A 152 18.96 17.58 -2.75
C LEU A 152 19.56 17.63 -4.17
N GLY A 153 18.86 17.04 -5.16
CA GLY A 153 19.23 17.14 -6.57
C GLY A 153 19.35 18.61 -7.01
N LEU A 154 18.35 19.44 -6.68
CA LEU A 154 18.42 20.89 -6.95
C LEU A 154 19.59 21.58 -6.22
N ALA A 155 19.87 21.19 -4.98
CA ALA A 155 21.01 21.71 -4.24
C ALA A 155 22.37 21.29 -4.86
N SER A 156 22.42 20.13 -5.52
CA SER A 156 23.64 19.65 -6.19
C SER A 156 24.01 20.43 -7.46
N LEU A 157 23.07 21.21 -8.00
CA LEU A 157 23.31 22.10 -9.15
C LEU A 157 23.91 23.43 -8.73
N GLU A 158 23.95 23.72 -7.43
CA GLU A 158 24.64 24.88 -6.85
C GLU A 158 26.17 24.60 -6.79
N ASN A 159 26.99 25.62 -7.05
CA ASN A 159 28.45 25.44 -7.00
C ASN A 159 28.96 25.31 -5.56
N GLY A 160 29.99 24.48 -5.34
CA GLY A 160 30.68 24.36 -4.08
C GLY A 160 30.98 22.93 -3.64
N ARG A 161 31.74 22.79 -2.53
CA ARG A 161 32.16 21.49 -1.97
C ARG A 161 30.98 20.58 -1.57
N ARG A 162 29.79 21.17 -1.27
CA ARG A 162 28.59 20.43 -0.84
C ARG A 162 27.80 19.85 -2.00
N ALA A 163 28.07 20.25 -3.25
CA ALA A 163 27.33 19.79 -4.44
C ALA A 163 27.43 18.26 -4.63
N LEU A 164 28.63 17.69 -4.43
CA LEU A 164 28.80 16.24 -4.51
C LEU A 164 28.04 15.50 -3.43
N LEU A 165 28.11 15.96 -2.17
CA LEU A 165 27.36 15.33 -1.07
C LEU A 165 25.85 15.41 -1.31
N ALA A 166 25.37 16.54 -1.84
CA ALA A 166 23.96 16.70 -2.20
C ALA A 166 23.56 15.75 -3.34
N ALA A 167 24.41 15.54 -4.35
CA ALA A 167 24.16 14.59 -5.43
C ALA A 167 24.12 13.14 -4.94
N LEU A 168 25.06 12.74 -4.09
CA LEU A 168 25.08 11.40 -3.47
C LEU A 168 23.88 11.19 -2.55
N GLY A 169 23.54 12.20 -1.73
CA GLY A 169 22.36 12.18 -0.89
C GLY A 169 21.07 12.06 -1.71
N ALA A 170 20.96 12.77 -2.84
CA ALA A 170 19.82 12.64 -3.74
C ALA A 170 19.72 11.23 -4.35
N ALA A 171 20.84 10.65 -4.77
CA ALA A 171 20.87 9.28 -5.29
C ALA A 171 20.45 8.25 -4.23
N ALA A 172 20.93 8.39 -3.00
CA ALA A 172 20.51 7.55 -1.87
C ALA A 172 19.00 7.70 -1.60
N CYS A 173 18.47 8.92 -1.67
CA CYS A 173 17.04 9.17 -1.54
C CYS A 173 16.24 8.54 -2.70
N PHE A 174 16.67 8.63 -3.95
CA PHE A 174 16.01 7.97 -5.08
C PHE A 174 16.03 6.45 -4.94
N PHE A 175 17.15 5.90 -4.46
CA PHE A 175 17.23 4.48 -4.14
C PHE A 175 16.25 4.10 -3.01
N GLY A 176 16.17 4.88 -1.94
CA GLY A 176 15.21 4.71 -0.86
C GLY A 176 13.75 4.78 -1.35
N ALA A 177 13.43 5.66 -2.30
CA ALA A 177 12.11 5.76 -2.91
C ALA A 177 11.73 4.45 -3.65
N LEU A 178 12.66 3.87 -4.42
CA LEU A 178 12.48 2.59 -5.12
C LEU A 178 12.34 1.41 -4.14
N LEU A 179 13.12 1.39 -3.06
CA LEU A 179 13.03 0.35 -2.03
C LEU A 179 11.75 0.47 -1.18
N SER A 180 11.07 1.62 -1.22
CA SER A 180 9.81 1.86 -0.52
C SER A 180 8.60 1.48 -1.35
N LYS A 181 8.60 1.86 -2.63
CA LYS A 181 7.51 1.57 -3.57
C LYS A 181 8.01 1.61 -5.01
N GLU A 182 7.49 0.75 -5.86
CA GLU A 182 7.90 0.66 -7.28
C GLU A 182 7.64 1.97 -8.04
N SER A 183 6.57 2.68 -7.69
CA SER A 183 6.26 4.01 -8.25
C SER A 183 7.28 5.10 -7.88
N GLY A 184 8.20 4.83 -6.95
CA GLY A 184 9.32 5.71 -6.60
C GLY A 184 10.22 6.08 -7.79
N VAL A 185 10.19 5.27 -8.86
CA VAL A 185 10.87 5.60 -10.14
C VAL A 185 10.42 6.95 -10.70
N ALA A 186 9.19 7.38 -10.40
CA ALA A 186 8.67 8.69 -10.84
C ALA A 186 9.55 9.85 -10.34
N ALA A 187 10.17 9.74 -9.18
CA ALA A 187 11.07 10.78 -8.67
C ALA A 187 12.31 10.97 -9.58
N LEU A 188 12.89 9.89 -10.11
CA LEU A 188 13.98 9.97 -11.10
C LEU A 188 13.50 10.61 -12.41
N LEU A 189 12.32 10.23 -12.89
CA LEU A 189 11.76 10.81 -14.11
C LEU A 189 11.45 12.30 -13.95
N ILE A 190 10.91 12.70 -12.80
CA ILE A 190 10.69 14.12 -12.45
C ILE A 190 12.03 14.85 -12.36
N TRP A 191 13.08 14.21 -11.83
CA TRP A 191 14.40 14.82 -11.81
C TRP A 191 14.91 15.16 -13.21
N PHE A 192 14.81 14.22 -14.18
CA PHE A 192 15.17 14.50 -15.57
C PHE A 192 14.28 15.56 -16.22
N LEU A 193 12.99 15.61 -15.89
CA LEU A 193 12.11 16.70 -16.31
C LEU A 193 12.61 18.05 -15.78
N ILE A 194 13.07 18.13 -14.53
CA ILE A 194 13.63 19.36 -13.95
C ILE A 194 14.92 19.77 -14.67
N LEU A 195 15.82 18.83 -14.98
CA LEU A 195 17.03 19.12 -15.74
C LEU A 195 16.71 19.66 -17.14
N ALA A 196 15.74 19.06 -17.83
CA ALA A 196 15.25 19.53 -19.13
C ALA A 196 14.64 20.93 -19.04
N TRP A 197 13.80 21.15 -18.04
CA TRP A 197 13.14 22.45 -17.81
C TRP A 197 14.16 23.56 -17.53
N ARG A 198 15.21 23.26 -16.74
CA ARG A 198 16.31 24.19 -16.44
C ARG A 198 17.27 24.38 -17.59
N ARG A 199 17.18 23.57 -18.66
CA ARG A 199 18.11 23.55 -19.80
C ARG A 199 19.57 23.31 -19.33
N GLU A 200 19.73 22.39 -18.37
CA GLU A 200 21.05 22.07 -17.85
C GLU A 200 21.97 21.50 -18.94
N PRO A 201 23.28 21.80 -18.91
CA PRO A 201 24.23 21.35 -19.93
C PRO A 201 24.39 19.82 -19.91
N TRP A 202 24.79 19.27 -21.05
CA TRP A 202 24.90 17.82 -21.25
C TRP A 202 25.83 17.14 -20.24
N ARG A 203 26.85 17.84 -19.73
CA ARG A 203 27.74 17.33 -18.68
C ARG A 203 27.02 17.02 -17.37
N VAL A 204 26.01 17.79 -17.02
CA VAL A 204 25.12 17.55 -15.87
C VAL A 204 24.26 16.33 -16.14
N TRP A 205 23.67 16.23 -17.35
CA TRP A 205 22.90 15.06 -17.77
C TRP A 205 23.73 13.77 -17.69
N GLY A 206 24.95 13.76 -18.22
CA GLY A 206 25.82 12.57 -18.19
C GLY A 206 26.11 12.08 -16.79
N LYS A 207 26.39 13.00 -15.83
CA LYS A 207 26.57 12.66 -14.42
C LYS A 207 25.32 12.02 -13.81
N TRP A 208 24.14 12.61 -14.06
CA TRP A 208 22.90 12.10 -13.50
C TRP A 208 22.41 10.83 -14.17
N LEU A 209 22.65 10.63 -15.46
CA LEU A 209 22.40 9.37 -16.14
C LEU A 209 23.26 8.25 -15.55
N ALA A 210 24.57 8.49 -15.35
CA ALA A 210 25.45 7.51 -14.72
C ALA A 210 25.01 7.17 -13.29
N LEU A 211 24.70 8.19 -12.47
CA LEU A 211 24.26 7.99 -11.09
C LEU A 211 22.91 7.25 -11.02
N SER A 212 21.98 7.60 -11.90
CA SER A 212 20.67 6.91 -12.00
C SER A 212 20.83 5.47 -12.48
N ALA A 213 21.77 5.20 -13.40
CA ALA A 213 22.08 3.84 -13.83
C ALA A 213 22.61 2.98 -12.67
N VAL A 214 23.47 3.53 -11.80
CA VAL A 214 23.95 2.83 -10.59
C VAL A 214 22.78 2.54 -9.65
N VAL A 215 21.92 3.53 -9.38
CA VAL A 215 20.73 3.36 -8.52
C VAL A 215 19.79 2.28 -9.06
N LEU A 216 19.50 2.32 -10.37
CA LEU A 216 18.59 1.35 -11.00
C LEU A 216 19.21 -0.05 -11.08
N ALA A 217 20.52 -0.15 -11.33
CA ALA A 217 21.24 -1.42 -11.32
C ALA A 217 21.24 -2.05 -9.91
N ALA A 218 21.55 -1.27 -8.87
CA ALA A 218 21.51 -1.73 -7.49
C ALA A 218 20.08 -2.20 -7.08
N TYR A 219 19.05 -1.40 -7.38
CA TYR A 219 17.67 -1.81 -7.13
C TYR A 219 17.27 -3.05 -7.92
N GLY A 220 17.65 -3.09 -9.22
CA GLY A 220 17.37 -4.23 -10.09
C GLY A 220 18.02 -5.51 -9.56
N THR A 221 19.29 -5.45 -9.17
CA THR A 221 19.99 -6.59 -8.59
C THR A 221 19.25 -7.12 -7.36
N LEU A 222 18.91 -6.27 -6.40
CA LEU A 222 18.18 -6.69 -5.20
C LEU A 222 16.81 -7.27 -5.53
N ARG A 223 16.06 -6.62 -6.43
CA ARG A 223 14.72 -7.06 -6.80
C ARG A 223 14.70 -8.38 -7.57
N PHE A 224 15.65 -8.58 -8.50
CA PHE A 224 15.67 -9.79 -9.35
C PHE A 224 16.28 -11.00 -8.65
N THR A 225 17.14 -10.78 -7.64
CA THR A 225 17.68 -11.86 -6.80
C THR A 225 16.74 -12.24 -5.65
N ALA A 226 15.76 -11.38 -5.32
CA ALA A 226 14.81 -11.65 -4.24
C ALA A 226 13.83 -12.76 -4.61
N GLU A 227 13.53 -13.61 -3.63
CA GLU A 227 12.60 -14.72 -3.76
C GLU A 227 11.15 -14.21 -3.86
N LYS A 228 10.41 -14.72 -4.84
CA LYS A 228 9.00 -14.38 -5.05
C LYS A 228 8.21 -15.58 -5.57
N THR A 229 6.92 -15.58 -5.27
CA THR A 229 5.94 -16.41 -5.96
C THR A 229 5.18 -15.52 -6.94
N PRO A 230 5.41 -15.64 -8.27
CA PRO A 230 4.76 -14.76 -9.23
C PRO A 230 3.24 -15.02 -9.24
N PRO A 231 2.41 -13.96 -9.24
CA PRO A 231 0.97 -14.11 -9.42
C PRO A 231 0.66 -14.64 -10.81
N PRO A 232 -0.44 -15.37 -10.98
CA PRO A 232 -0.95 -15.67 -12.29
C PRO A 232 -1.20 -14.35 -13.03
N ALA A 233 -0.89 -14.34 -14.34
CA ALA A 233 -1.10 -13.13 -15.14
C ALA A 233 -2.60 -12.78 -15.13
N PRO A 234 -2.98 -11.58 -14.68
CA PRO A 234 -4.37 -11.16 -14.77
C PRO A 234 -4.80 -11.12 -16.24
N PRO A 235 -6.09 -11.39 -16.55
CA PRO A 235 -6.58 -11.24 -17.91
C PRO A 235 -6.26 -9.82 -18.39
N ALA A 236 -5.52 -9.74 -19.49
CA ALA A 236 -5.06 -8.46 -20.02
C ALA A 236 -6.27 -7.62 -20.47
N THR A 237 -6.41 -6.43 -19.91
CA THR A 237 -7.39 -5.46 -20.40
C THR A 237 -7.06 -5.10 -21.86
N PRO A 238 -8.00 -5.24 -22.80
CA PRO A 238 -7.77 -4.91 -24.19
C PRO A 238 -7.24 -3.48 -24.38
N LEU A 239 -6.27 -3.30 -25.25
CA LEU A 239 -5.62 -2.00 -25.47
C LEU A 239 -6.63 -0.88 -25.84
N ALA A 240 -7.67 -1.22 -26.60
CA ALA A 240 -8.72 -0.27 -26.98
C ALA A 240 -9.55 0.25 -25.81
N ILE A 241 -9.64 -0.50 -24.70
CA ILE A 241 -10.41 -0.12 -23.50
C ILE A 241 -9.59 0.77 -22.56
N ARG A 242 -8.27 0.65 -22.57
CA ARG A 242 -7.38 1.40 -21.65
C ARG A 242 -7.53 2.92 -21.72
N PRO A 243 -7.62 3.57 -22.89
CA PRO A 243 -7.86 5.02 -22.97
C PRO A 243 -9.20 5.43 -22.34
N ILE A 244 -10.24 4.59 -22.46
CA ILE A 244 -11.56 4.85 -21.85
C ILE A 244 -11.42 4.80 -20.33
N LEU A 245 -10.76 3.77 -19.79
CA LEU A 245 -10.50 3.65 -18.35
C LEU A 245 -9.64 4.81 -17.85
N ALA A 246 -8.62 5.22 -18.60
CA ALA A 246 -7.78 6.36 -18.26
C ALA A 246 -8.60 7.67 -18.19
N ALA A 247 -9.49 7.91 -19.16
CA ALA A 247 -10.36 9.08 -19.14
C ALA A 247 -11.32 9.07 -17.95
N ARG A 248 -11.99 7.95 -17.70
CA ARG A 248 -12.88 7.77 -16.53
C ARG A 248 -12.15 7.97 -15.22
N ALA A 249 -10.94 7.40 -15.08
CA ALA A 249 -10.13 7.57 -13.89
C ALA A 249 -9.75 9.04 -13.64
N VAL A 250 -9.42 9.80 -14.69
CA VAL A 250 -9.14 11.25 -14.56
C VAL A 250 -10.37 12.01 -14.08
N ALA A 251 -11.57 11.70 -14.58
CA ALA A 251 -12.82 12.31 -14.11
C ALA A 251 -13.07 11.98 -12.62
N GLU A 252 -12.89 10.72 -12.25
CA GLU A 252 -13.04 10.26 -10.86
C GLU A 252 -12.05 10.97 -9.93
N TYR A 253 -10.77 11.03 -10.31
CA TYR A 253 -9.74 11.71 -9.52
C TYR A 253 -9.97 13.21 -9.40
N ALA A 254 -10.50 13.86 -10.43
CA ALA A 254 -10.85 15.28 -10.36
C ALA A 254 -11.96 15.52 -9.33
N ALA A 255 -13.01 14.70 -9.33
CA ALA A 255 -14.09 14.79 -8.35
C ALA A 255 -13.56 14.56 -6.92
N LEU A 256 -12.72 13.53 -6.71
CA LEU A 256 -12.12 13.22 -5.42
C LEU A 256 -11.14 14.30 -4.93
N THR A 257 -10.47 15.00 -5.84
CA THR A 257 -9.54 16.09 -5.49
C THR A 257 -10.29 17.35 -5.06
N VAL A 258 -11.39 17.68 -5.72
CA VAL A 258 -12.15 18.92 -5.44
C VAL A 258 -13.13 18.74 -4.28
N ALA A 259 -13.87 17.62 -4.28
CA ALA A 259 -14.93 17.32 -3.32
C ALA A 259 -14.87 15.86 -2.87
N PRO A 260 -13.95 15.52 -1.93
CA PRO A 260 -13.72 14.15 -1.45
C PRO A 260 -14.85 13.68 -0.50
N LEU A 261 -16.06 13.53 -1.03
CA LEU A 261 -17.25 13.19 -0.24
C LEU A 261 -17.39 11.68 0.01
N ALA A 262 -17.33 10.88 -1.04
CA ALA A 262 -17.44 9.43 -0.97
C ALA A 262 -16.03 8.82 -1.14
N LEU A 263 -15.38 8.43 -0.04
CA LEU A 263 -14.03 7.91 -0.05
C LEU A 263 -14.06 6.43 0.42
N HIS A 264 -13.54 5.51 -0.41
CA HIS A 264 -13.46 4.09 -0.09
C HIS A 264 -12.38 3.39 -0.92
N MET A 265 -11.88 2.26 -0.44
CA MET A 265 -10.76 1.52 -1.06
C MET A 265 -11.16 0.68 -2.28
N GLU A 266 -12.44 0.49 -2.53
CA GLU A 266 -12.98 -0.40 -3.56
C GLU A 266 -13.60 0.39 -4.71
N ARG A 267 -12.75 1.10 -5.50
CA ARG A 267 -13.19 1.88 -6.66
C ARG A 267 -12.94 1.14 -7.95
N ASP A 268 -13.93 1.17 -8.81
CA ASP A 268 -13.82 0.64 -10.15
C ASP A 268 -14.57 1.53 -11.16
N VAL A 269 -13.87 1.95 -12.21
CA VAL A 269 -14.42 2.68 -13.36
C VAL A 269 -14.46 1.80 -14.61
N SER A 270 -14.45 0.48 -14.43
CA SER A 270 -14.44 -0.50 -15.51
C SER A 270 -15.61 -0.29 -16.48
N THR A 271 -15.40 -0.63 -17.74
CA THR A 271 -16.43 -0.59 -18.78
C THR A 271 -17.40 -1.78 -18.70
N ARG A 272 -17.02 -2.83 -17.96
CA ARG A 272 -17.91 -3.97 -17.77
C ARG A 272 -19.00 -3.57 -16.80
N PRO A 273 -20.29 -3.86 -17.13
CA PRO A 273 -21.32 -3.84 -16.10
C PRO A 273 -20.81 -4.71 -14.95
N ARG A 274 -20.90 -4.25 -13.73
CA ARG A 274 -20.75 -5.15 -12.59
C ARG A 274 -21.69 -6.32 -12.86
N ALA A 275 -21.23 -7.53 -12.74
CA ALA A 275 -21.98 -8.77 -13.07
C ALA A 275 -23.18 -9.02 -12.11
N SER A 276 -23.79 -7.98 -11.59
CA SER A 276 -25.06 -8.00 -10.89
C SER A 276 -26.15 -7.58 -11.85
N ALA A 277 -27.01 -8.45 -12.04
CA ALA A 277 -28.27 -8.60 -12.78
C ALA A 277 -29.01 -7.35 -13.35
N GLU A 278 -28.63 -6.14 -13.03
CA GLU A 278 -29.36 -4.93 -13.42
C GLU A 278 -28.41 -3.76 -13.71
N THR A 279 -27.67 -3.84 -14.81
CA THR A 279 -27.07 -2.62 -15.38
C THR A 279 -28.22 -1.83 -16.00
N THR A 280 -28.68 -0.81 -15.28
CA THR A 280 -29.70 0.07 -15.83
C THR A 280 -29.10 0.91 -16.96
N LEU A 281 -29.94 1.33 -17.93
CA LEU A 281 -29.55 2.32 -18.95
C LEU A 281 -28.96 3.59 -18.31
N ARG A 282 -29.33 3.90 -17.08
CA ARG A 282 -28.81 5.01 -16.30
C ARG A 282 -27.31 4.82 -15.95
N ASP A 283 -26.91 3.63 -15.54
CA ASP A 283 -25.51 3.34 -15.16
C ASP A 283 -24.59 3.32 -16.38
N ALA A 284 -25.07 2.77 -17.51
CA ALA A 284 -24.36 2.82 -18.77
C ALA A 284 -24.11 4.29 -19.23
N ARG A 285 -25.15 5.14 -19.15
CA ARG A 285 -25.05 6.56 -19.48
C ARG A 285 -24.09 7.30 -18.54
N ALA A 286 -24.13 7.02 -17.24
CA ALA A 286 -23.21 7.62 -16.27
C ALA A 286 -21.75 7.34 -16.62
N GLY A 287 -21.42 6.10 -17.03
CA GLY A 287 -20.09 5.73 -17.51
C GLY A 287 -19.63 6.51 -18.75
N GLU A 288 -20.54 6.75 -19.71
CA GLU A 288 -20.22 7.51 -20.92
C GLU A 288 -20.03 9.01 -20.61
N TYR A 289 -20.85 9.59 -19.74
CA TYR A 289 -20.65 10.97 -19.27
C TYR A 289 -19.32 11.12 -18.52
N GLN A 290 -18.94 10.13 -17.70
CA GLN A 290 -17.65 10.12 -17.02
C GLN A 290 -16.49 10.06 -18.02
N THR A 291 -16.62 9.27 -19.10
CA THR A 291 -15.63 9.22 -20.18
C THR A 291 -15.49 10.58 -20.87
N LEU A 292 -16.62 11.21 -21.26
CA LEU A 292 -16.63 12.52 -21.90
C LEU A 292 -15.99 13.58 -21.00
N LEU A 293 -16.39 13.65 -19.73
CA LEU A 293 -15.81 14.56 -18.75
C LEU A 293 -14.30 14.35 -18.62
N GLY A 294 -13.86 13.10 -18.55
CA GLY A 294 -12.43 12.76 -18.47
C GLY A 294 -11.64 13.22 -19.69
N VAL A 295 -12.18 13.03 -20.90
CA VAL A 295 -11.56 13.55 -22.13
C VAL A 295 -11.47 15.08 -22.10
N LEU A 296 -12.55 15.77 -21.72
CA LEU A 296 -12.55 17.23 -21.60
C LEU A 296 -11.53 17.72 -20.56
N LEU A 297 -11.41 17.04 -19.45
CA LEU A 297 -10.40 17.35 -18.42
C LEU A 297 -8.97 17.13 -18.93
N ILE A 298 -8.70 16.04 -19.65
CA ILE A 298 -7.39 15.79 -20.26
C ILE A 298 -7.04 16.89 -21.28
N LEU A 299 -7.98 17.27 -22.14
CA LEU A 299 -7.79 18.37 -23.08
C LEU A 299 -7.59 19.71 -22.35
N GLY A 300 -8.34 19.95 -21.29
CA GLY A 300 -8.18 21.11 -20.41
C GLY A 300 -6.79 21.17 -19.77
N LEU A 301 -6.31 20.05 -19.20
CA LEU A 301 -4.96 19.95 -18.64
C LEU A 301 -3.87 20.16 -19.69
N ALA A 302 -4.03 19.61 -20.88
CA ALA A 302 -3.09 19.79 -21.99
C ALA A 302 -3.04 21.25 -22.46
N THR A 303 -4.19 21.91 -22.58
CA THR A 303 -4.26 23.37 -22.95
C THR A 303 -3.67 24.23 -21.84
N TRP A 304 -3.95 23.92 -20.55
CA TRP A 304 -3.36 24.61 -19.42
C TRP A 304 -1.83 24.45 -19.41
N TRP A 305 -1.33 23.24 -19.61
CA TRP A 305 0.11 22.98 -19.68
C TRP A 305 0.80 23.75 -20.82
N ARG A 306 0.23 23.74 -22.05
CA ARG A 306 0.74 24.52 -23.19
C ARG A 306 0.75 26.01 -22.89
N ARG A 307 -0.31 26.53 -22.26
CA ARG A 307 -0.39 27.94 -21.88
C ARG A 307 0.65 28.29 -20.81
N ALA A 308 0.81 27.44 -19.77
CA ALA A 308 1.80 27.61 -18.72
C ALA A 308 3.22 27.59 -19.29
N GLN A 309 3.52 26.71 -20.26
CA GLN A 309 4.83 26.66 -20.92
C GLN A 309 5.12 27.95 -21.72
N ARG A 310 4.14 28.45 -22.49
CA ARG A 310 4.30 29.69 -23.26
C ARG A 310 4.55 30.91 -22.40
N LEU A 311 4.04 30.90 -21.19
CA LEU A 311 4.24 31.93 -20.18
C LEU A 311 5.53 31.75 -19.36
N ASP A 312 6.35 30.79 -19.72
CA ASP A 312 7.59 30.42 -19.03
C ASP A 312 7.40 30.24 -17.51
N SER A 313 6.25 29.66 -17.14
CA SER A 313 5.73 29.58 -15.78
C SER A 313 6.15 28.28 -15.12
N ASN A 314 6.67 28.32 -13.88
CA ASN A 314 6.95 27.15 -13.07
C ASN A 314 5.71 26.24 -12.84
N ALA A 315 4.48 26.76 -13.07
CA ALA A 315 3.27 25.96 -13.15
C ALA A 315 3.32 24.89 -14.26
N GLY A 316 3.98 25.19 -15.40
CA GLY A 316 4.20 24.20 -16.47
C GLY A 316 5.10 23.05 -16.05
N LEU A 317 6.16 23.34 -15.29
CA LEU A 317 7.01 22.31 -14.68
C LEU A 317 6.23 21.45 -13.68
N ALA A 318 5.44 22.11 -12.80
CA ALA A 318 4.64 21.41 -11.80
C ALA A 318 3.57 20.49 -12.45
N LEU A 319 2.87 20.95 -13.49
CA LEU A 319 1.95 20.11 -14.26
C LEU A 319 2.65 18.92 -14.94
N GLY A 320 3.83 19.17 -15.53
CA GLY A 320 4.66 18.10 -16.10
C GLY A 320 5.06 17.04 -15.03
N ALA A 321 5.48 17.50 -13.85
CA ALA A 321 5.82 16.62 -12.73
C ALA A 321 4.61 15.83 -12.22
N ALA A 322 3.43 16.45 -12.11
CA ALA A 322 2.18 15.77 -11.77
C ALA A 322 1.83 14.67 -12.81
N THR A 323 1.97 14.97 -14.10
CA THR A 323 1.73 14.03 -15.20
C THR A 323 2.71 12.85 -15.15
N VAL A 324 4.00 13.11 -14.96
CA VAL A 324 5.03 12.06 -14.81
C VAL A 324 4.74 11.18 -13.59
N ALA A 325 4.39 11.78 -12.45
CA ALA A 325 4.04 11.02 -11.25
C ALA A 325 2.77 10.17 -11.42
N TYR A 326 1.81 10.63 -12.24
CA TYR A 326 0.55 9.93 -12.52
C TYR A 326 0.70 8.81 -13.56
N ALA A 327 1.67 8.91 -14.48
CA ALA A 327 1.84 7.99 -15.60
C ALA A 327 1.84 6.50 -15.21
N PRO A 328 2.53 6.03 -14.14
CA PRO A 328 2.50 4.62 -13.74
C PRO A 328 1.12 4.09 -13.35
N VAL A 329 0.21 4.96 -12.91
CA VAL A 329 -1.13 4.61 -12.39
C VAL A 329 -2.26 5.12 -13.29
N SER A 330 -1.96 5.47 -14.53
CA SER A 330 -2.88 6.09 -15.48
C SER A 330 -3.86 5.13 -16.19
N ASN A 331 -3.85 3.84 -15.91
CA ASN A 331 -4.56 2.78 -16.65
C ASN A 331 -4.08 2.57 -18.12
N LEU A 332 -3.03 3.25 -18.56
CA LEU A 332 -2.38 2.93 -19.84
C LEU A 332 -1.63 1.59 -19.76
N PHE A 333 -1.22 1.21 -18.56
CA PHE A 333 -0.71 -0.11 -18.23
C PHE A 333 -1.76 -0.92 -17.48
N SER A 334 -1.71 -2.25 -17.56
CA SER A 334 -2.63 -3.11 -16.80
C SER A 334 -2.29 -3.05 -15.31
N LEU A 335 -3.27 -2.72 -14.48
CA LEU A 335 -3.15 -2.57 -13.04
C LEU A 335 -4.13 -3.52 -12.34
N ASN A 336 -3.94 -3.74 -11.05
CA ASN A 336 -4.82 -4.54 -10.20
C ASN A 336 -6.12 -3.82 -9.80
N ALA A 337 -6.19 -2.52 -10.00
CA ALA A 337 -7.37 -1.67 -9.80
C ALA A 337 -7.43 -0.61 -10.89
N THR A 338 -8.60 -0.02 -11.13
CA THR A 338 -8.75 1.09 -12.09
C THR A 338 -8.54 2.46 -11.44
N VAL A 339 -8.87 2.58 -10.15
CA VAL A 339 -8.70 3.79 -9.35
C VAL A 339 -8.34 3.39 -7.91
N ALA A 340 -7.37 4.09 -7.32
CA ALA A 340 -7.08 4.00 -5.90
C ALA A 340 -6.70 5.39 -5.35
N GLU A 341 -7.27 5.77 -4.20
CA GLU A 341 -7.09 7.10 -3.61
C GLU A 341 -5.62 7.45 -3.38
N HIS A 342 -4.84 6.52 -2.82
CA HIS A 342 -3.41 6.72 -2.54
C HIS A 342 -2.53 6.86 -3.80
N TRP A 343 -3.04 6.55 -4.99
CA TRP A 343 -2.28 6.77 -6.23
C TRP A 343 -2.09 8.24 -6.56
N LEU A 344 -2.94 9.12 -6.02
CA LEU A 344 -2.76 10.57 -6.14
C LEU A 344 -1.80 11.17 -5.09
N TYR A 345 -1.22 10.38 -4.20
CA TYR A 345 -0.37 10.90 -3.13
C TYR A 345 0.77 11.79 -3.67
N VAL A 346 1.57 11.31 -4.60
CA VAL A 346 2.65 12.11 -5.22
C VAL A 346 2.15 13.05 -6.31
N PRO A 347 1.27 12.63 -7.26
CA PRO A 347 0.79 13.52 -8.32
C PRO A 347 0.10 14.79 -7.82
N SER A 348 -0.72 14.70 -6.77
CA SER A 348 -1.45 15.85 -6.20
C SER A 348 -0.53 16.91 -5.61
N ALA A 349 0.66 16.55 -5.10
CA ALA A 349 1.64 17.49 -4.57
C ALA A 349 2.04 18.53 -5.62
N PHE A 350 2.33 18.08 -6.83
CA PHE A 350 2.70 18.94 -7.93
C PHE A 350 1.48 19.63 -8.59
N LEU A 351 0.33 18.96 -8.62
CA LEU A 351 -0.91 19.56 -9.09
C LEU A 351 -1.31 20.77 -8.24
N PHE A 352 -1.26 20.65 -6.91
CA PHE A 352 -1.57 21.75 -6.01
C PHE A 352 -0.59 22.92 -6.16
N LEU A 353 0.70 22.65 -6.40
CA LEU A 353 1.64 23.71 -6.73
C LEU A 353 1.27 24.41 -8.05
N ALA A 354 0.92 23.66 -9.09
CA ALA A 354 0.53 24.23 -10.38
C ALA A 354 -0.71 25.11 -10.25
N VAL A 355 -1.73 24.66 -9.49
CA VAL A 355 -2.93 25.45 -9.17
C VAL A 355 -2.55 26.71 -8.39
N ALA A 356 -1.76 26.58 -7.32
CA ALA A 356 -1.36 27.69 -6.49
C ALA A 356 -0.60 28.77 -7.28
N LEU A 357 0.38 28.38 -8.11
CA LEU A 357 1.13 29.30 -8.95
C LEU A 357 0.27 29.98 -10.02
N SER A 358 -0.67 29.24 -10.63
CA SER A 358 -1.57 29.80 -11.66
C SER A 358 -2.58 30.77 -11.03
N LEU A 359 -3.15 30.40 -9.87
CA LEU A 359 -4.04 31.27 -9.11
C LEU A 359 -3.30 32.50 -8.57
N GLY A 360 -2.10 32.32 -8.04
CA GLY A 360 -1.24 33.41 -7.59
C GLY A 360 -0.96 34.42 -8.71
N ARG A 361 -0.63 33.93 -9.90
CA ARG A 361 -0.43 34.79 -11.07
C ARG A 361 -1.71 35.55 -11.47
N PHE A 362 -2.86 34.91 -11.40
CA PHE A 362 -4.14 35.57 -11.69
C PHE A 362 -4.49 36.62 -10.64
N LEU A 363 -4.30 36.32 -9.34
CA LEU A 363 -4.70 37.21 -8.25
C LEU A 363 -3.73 38.36 -8.03
N TRP A 364 -2.41 38.15 -8.13
CA TRP A 364 -1.39 39.17 -7.81
C TRP A 364 -0.75 39.82 -9.04
N GLY A 365 -1.09 39.36 -10.28
CA GLY A 365 -0.68 39.98 -11.54
C GLY A 365 0.80 39.77 -11.87
N ASN A 366 1.19 40.29 -13.09
CA ASN A 366 2.58 40.36 -13.54
C ASN A 366 3.19 41.71 -13.14
N ALA A 367 4.33 41.74 -12.48
CA ALA A 367 5.06 42.98 -12.21
C ALA A 367 5.45 43.75 -13.50
N GLU A 368 5.75 43.02 -14.61
CA GLU A 368 6.07 43.62 -15.91
C GLU A 368 4.85 44.12 -16.71
N ALA A 369 3.69 43.48 -16.60
CA ALA A 369 2.46 44.00 -17.23
C ALA A 369 2.00 45.28 -16.54
N GLN A 370 2.40 45.46 -15.27
CA GLN A 370 2.11 46.68 -14.50
C GLN A 370 2.91 47.89 -15.01
N SER A 371 4.16 47.69 -15.45
CA SER A 371 4.98 48.77 -16.04
C SER A 371 4.51 49.17 -17.43
N ARG A 372 3.68 48.35 -18.11
CA ARG A 372 3.11 48.60 -19.44
C ARG A 372 1.65 49.06 -19.40
N GLY A 373 1.03 49.21 -18.22
CA GLY A 373 -0.38 49.60 -18.09
C GLY A 373 -1.40 48.54 -18.49
N GLU A 374 -0.98 47.31 -18.79
CA GLU A 374 -1.80 46.25 -19.39
C GLU A 374 -2.38 45.22 -18.36
N SER A 375 -2.17 45.40 -17.05
CA SER A 375 -2.59 44.39 -16.11
C SER A 375 -3.98 44.63 -15.53
N VAL A 376 -4.90 43.75 -15.87
CA VAL A 376 -6.12 43.55 -15.07
C VAL A 376 -5.70 42.83 -13.78
N ARG A 377 -5.35 43.60 -12.75
CA ARG A 377 -5.23 43.02 -11.40
C ARG A 377 -6.62 42.60 -10.91
N ALA A 378 -6.72 41.40 -10.34
CA ALA A 378 -7.92 41.04 -9.59
C ALA A 378 -8.21 42.15 -8.55
N SER A 379 -9.45 42.57 -8.43
CA SER A 379 -9.84 43.58 -7.45
C SER A 379 -9.50 43.09 -6.02
N PRO A 380 -9.25 43.98 -5.07
CA PRO A 380 -9.03 43.58 -3.67
C PRO A 380 -10.16 42.69 -3.13
N ALA A 381 -11.41 42.98 -3.50
CA ALA A 381 -12.57 42.17 -3.15
C ALA A 381 -12.45 40.74 -3.69
N LEU A 382 -12.08 40.56 -4.96
CA LEU A 382 -11.90 39.23 -5.58
C LEU A 382 -10.76 38.46 -4.90
N ARG A 383 -9.66 39.11 -4.54
CA ARG A 383 -8.55 38.48 -3.80
C ARG A 383 -9.01 37.99 -2.44
N TYR A 384 -9.70 38.86 -1.70
CA TYR A 384 -10.24 38.52 -0.38
C TYR A 384 -11.23 37.34 -0.49
N SER A 385 -12.18 37.41 -1.41
CA SER A 385 -13.14 36.32 -1.65
C SER A 385 -12.46 34.99 -2.01
N ALA A 386 -11.41 35.02 -2.85
CA ALA A 386 -10.66 33.83 -3.21
C ALA A 386 -9.89 33.23 -2.02
N LEU A 387 -9.30 34.08 -1.17
CA LEU A 387 -8.62 33.62 0.06
C LEU A 387 -9.60 33.03 1.07
N VAL A 388 -10.77 33.65 1.25
CA VAL A 388 -11.83 33.12 2.13
C VAL A 388 -12.33 31.78 1.59
N ALA A 389 -12.62 31.66 0.29
CA ALA A 389 -13.06 30.41 -0.33
C ALA A 389 -12.00 29.30 -0.19
N LEU A 390 -10.72 29.62 -0.38
CA LEU A 390 -9.62 28.68 -0.16
C LEU A 390 -9.52 28.26 1.31
N GLY A 391 -9.68 29.20 2.23
CA GLY A 391 -9.69 28.91 3.68
C GLY A 391 -10.84 27.99 4.07
N VAL A 392 -12.05 28.24 3.60
CA VAL A 392 -13.23 27.39 3.84
C VAL A 392 -13.01 26.00 3.24
N TRP A 393 -12.52 25.91 2.00
CA TRP A 393 -12.22 24.61 1.38
C TRP A 393 -11.13 23.85 2.13
N THR A 394 -10.06 24.52 2.56
CA THR A 394 -9.00 23.91 3.38
C THR A 394 -9.54 23.38 4.72
N ALA A 395 -10.39 24.16 5.38
CA ALA A 395 -11.07 23.73 6.61
C ALA A 395 -11.97 22.53 6.38
N PHE A 396 -12.73 22.52 5.28
CA PHE A 396 -13.54 21.37 4.84
C PHE A 396 -12.67 20.12 4.65
N LEU A 397 -11.54 20.22 3.94
CA LEU A 397 -10.61 19.10 3.73
C LEU A 397 -10.07 18.57 5.06
N GLY A 398 -9.62 19.46 5.95
CA GLY A 398 -9.12 19.08 7.27
C GLY A 398 -10.18 18.35 8.12
N THR A 399 -11.41 18.88 8.13
CA THR A 399 -12.55 18.25 8.83
C THR A 399 -12.87 16.87 8.26
N ARG A 400 -12.92 16.76 6.92
CA ARG A 400 -13.14 15.45 6.25
C ARG A 400 -12.04 14.46 6.58
N THR A 401 -10.79 14.88 6.58
CA THR A 401 -9.66 14.02 6.96
C THR A 401 -9.77 13.58 8.41
N PHE A 402 -10.09 14.48 9.33
CA PHE A 402 -10.29 14.15 10.75
C PHE A 402 -11.39 13.11 10.95
N LEU A 403 -12.56 13.33 10.35
CA LEU A 403 -13.70 12.40 10.48
C LEU A 403 -13.41 11.04 9.81
N ARG A 404 -12.67 11.03 8.70
CA ARG A 404 -12.35 9.81 7.97
C ARG A 404 -11.42 8.87 8.72
N GLN A 405 -10.69 9.32 9.74
CA GLN A 405 -9.83 8.44 10.55
C GLN A 405 -10.64 7.30 11.17
N GLU A 406 -11.88 7.55 11.54
CA GLU A 406 -12.80 6.57 12.13
C GLU A 406 -13.13 5.40 11.18
N ASP A 407 -13.09 5.62 9.86
CA ASP A 407 -13.36 4.57 8.87
C ASP A 407 -12.33 3.41 8.94
N TRP A 408 -11.19 3.65 9.58
CA TRP A 408 -10.07 2.70 9.72
C TRP A 408 -9.92 2.14 11.14
N ARG A 409 -10.94 2.29 11.99
CA ARG A 409 -10.86 1.93 13.42
C ARG A 409 -10.59 0.46 13.64
N ASP A 410 -11.31 -0.41 12.95
CA ASP A 410 -11.23 -1.87 13.05
C ASP A 410 -11.67 -2.52 11.73
N PRO A 411 -11.36 -3.83 11.49
CA PRO A 411 -11.67 -4.51 10.23
C PRO A 411 -13.15 -4.47 9.83
N ARG A 412 -14.06 -4.60 10.79
CA ARG A 412 -15.51 -4.55 10.54
C ARG A 412 -15.95 -3.17 10.10
N THR A 413 -15.63 -2.15 10.89
CA THR A 413 -15.95 -0.75 10.60
C THR A 413 -15.42 -0.34 9.23
N PHE A 414 -14.16 -0.69 8.92
CA PHE A 414 -13.53 -0.41 7.63
C PHE A 414 -14.33 -0.97 6.45
N ILE A 415 -14.74 -2.24 6.53
CA ILE A 415 -15.47 -2.90 5.43
C ILE A 415 -16.89 -2.35 5.33
N GLU A 416 -17.61 -2.18 6.45
CA GLU A 416 -18.97 -1.63 6.48
C GLU A 416 -19.01 -0.21 5.91
N ARG A 417 -18.05 0.66 6.28
CA ARG A 417 -17.89 2.01 5.72
C ARG A 417 -17.57 1.98 4.23
N THR A 418 -16.68 1.08 3.79
CA THR A 418 -16.37 0.90 2.38
C THR A 418 -17.61 0.53 1.57
N ILE A 419 -18.41 -0.43 2.06
CA ILE A 419 -19.66 -0.85 1.43
C ILE A 419 -20.67 0.31 1.38
N ALA A 420 -20.86 1.01 2.48
CA ALA A 420 -21.82 2.11 2.60
C ALA A 420 -21.47 3.31 1.70
N GLN A 421 -20.19 3.52 1.42
CA GLN A 421 -19.71 4.63 0.59
C GLN A 421 -19.60 4.28 -0.91
N GLY A 422 -20.16 3.15 -1.33
CA GLY A 422 -20.21 2.73 -2.75
C GLY A 422 -19.26 1.63 -3.16
N GLY A 423 -18.44 1.11 -2.25
CA GLY A 423 -17.51 -0.01 -2.50
C GLY A 423 -18.14 -1.39 -2.25
N ASP A 424 -19.45 -1.57 -2.50
CA ASP A 424 -20.14 -2.85 -2.33
C ASP A 424 -19.78 -3.86 -3.43
N SER A 425 -18.64 -4.51 -3.27
CA SER A 425 -18.12 -5.54 -4.17
C SER A 425 -18.23 -6.95 -3.57
N PRO A 426 -18.18 -8.01 -4.41
CA PRO A 426 -18.10 -9.40 -3.93
C PRO A 426 -16.94 -9.60 -2.94
N ARG A 427 -15.78 -8.97 -3.21
CA ARG A 427 -14.61 -9.03 -2.34
C ARG A 427 -14.87 -8.40 -0.97
N MET A 428 -15.52 -7.25 -0.90
CA MET A 428 -15.86 -6.62 0.37
C MET A 428 -16.86 -7.45 1.18
N ARG A 429 -17.86 -8.02 0.52
CA ARG A 429 -18.82 -8.92 1.16
C ARG A 429 -18.15 -10.20 1.69
N MET A 430 -17.26 -10.82 0.91
CA MET A 430 -16.45 -11.96 1.36
C MET A 430 -15.56 -11.58 2.57
N ASN A 431 -14.90 -10.43 2.53
CA ASN A 431 -14.06 -9.98 3.64
C ASN A 431 -14.89 -9.70 4.90
N LEU A 432 -16.09 -9.12 4.77
CA LEU A 432 -17.01 -8.95 5.90
C LEU A 432 -17.40 -10.31 6.48
N ALA A 433 -17.74 -11.28 5.61
CA ALA A 433 -18.06 -12.64 6.03
C ALA A 433 -16.91 -13.28 6.82
N ASN A 434 -15.65 -13.08 6.38
CA ASN A 434 -14.48 -13.58 7.10
C ASN A 434 -14.34 -12.95 8.49
N VAL A 435 -14.59 -11.64 8.60
CA VAL A 435 -14.55 -10.92 9.89
C VAL A 435 -15.66 -11.41 10.82
N GLU A 436 -16.89 -11.60 10.31
CA GLU A 436 -18.01 -12.14 11.07
C GLU A 436 -17.73 -13.58 11.54
N ALA A 437 -17.18 -14.43 10.67
CA ALA A 437 -16.80 -15.80 10.99
C ALA A 437 -15.69 -15.88 12.06
N ALA A 438 -14.69 -15.00 11.97
CA ALA A 438 -13.62 -14.92 12.97
C ALA A 438 -14.14 -14.47 14.33
N ALA A 439 -15.19 -13.67 14.37
CA ALA A 439 -15.88 -13.22 15.58
C ALA A 439 -16.94 -14.22 16.10
N GLY A 440 -17.06 -15.40 15.49
CA GLY A 440 -18.03 -16.44 15.88
C GLY A 440 -19.48 -16.15 15.43
N ARG A 441 -19.74 -15.10 14.68
CA ARG A 441 -21.06 -14.71 14.20
C ARG A 441 -21.40 -15.44 12.89
N THR A 442 -21.58 -16.76 13.00
CA THR A 442 -21.71 -17.68 11.85
C THR A 442 -22.85 -17.30 10.91
N ASP A 443 -24.03 -16.94 11.43
CA ASP A 443 -25.20 -16.60 10.61
C ASP A 443 -24.97 -15.33 9.78
N LEU A 444 -24.34 -14.32 10.37
CA LEU A 444 -23.97 -13.09 9.66
C LEU A 444 -22.92 -13.40 8.56
N ALA A 445 -21.94 -14.25 8.87
CA ALA A 445 -20.95 -14.66 7.89
C ALA A 445 -21.59 -15.36 6.69
N LEU A 446 -22.48 -16.32 6.93
CA LEU A 446 -23.23 -17.01 5.87
C LEU A 446 -24.08 -16.06 5.04
N ALA A 447 -24.74 -15.07 5.67
CA ALA A 447 -25.51 -14.05 4.95
C ALA A 447 -24.61 -13.23 4.02
N GLN A 448 -23.45 -12.77 4.48
CA GLN A 448 -22.51 -12.00 3.64
C GLN A 448 -21.92 -12.82 2.51
N TYR A 449 -21.61 -14.12 2.74
CA TYR A 449 -21.17 -15.00 1.65
C TYR A 449 -22.24 -15.20 0.59
N ARG A 450 -23.52 -15.38 0.97
CA ARG A 450 -24.62 -15.46 0.01
C ARG A 450 -24.73 -14.18 -0.83
N GLU A 451 -24.57 -13.01 -0.19
CA GLU A 451 -24.55 -11.73 -0.92
C GLU A 451 -23.36 -11.60 -1.87
N ALA A 452 -22.17 -12.10 -1.49
CA ALA A 452 -21.00 -12.15 -2.35
C ALA A 452 -21.23 -13.05 -3.56
N LEU A 453 -21.79 -14.25 -3.33
CA LEU A 453 -22.07 -15.25 -4.39
C LEU A 453 -23.17 -14.81 -5.36
N LYS A 454 -24.18 -14.03 -4.91
CA LYS A 454 -25.17 -13.42 -5.83
C LYS A 454 -24.49 -12.51 -6.86
N ARG A 455 -23.40 -11.84 -6.50
CA ARG A 455 -22.68 -10.87 -7.34
C ARG A 455 -21.60 -11.50 -8.21
N ALA A 456 -21.00 -12.61 -7.73
CA ALA A 456 -19.89 -13.29 -8.41
C ALA A 456 -19.95 -14.80 -8.17
N PRO A 457 -20.96 -15.50 -8.74
CA PRO A 457 -21.14 -16.94 -8.56
C PRO A 457 -20.01 -17.77 -9.19
N GLU A 458 -19.26 -17.18 -10.12
CA GLU A 458 -18.15 -17.81 -10.83
C GLU A 458 -16.80 -17.74 -10.07
N GLN A 459 -16.73 -17.04 -8.92
CA GLN A 459 -15.47 -16.88 -8.19
C GLN A 459 -15.22 -18.01 -7.18
N PRO A 460 -14.28 -18.94 -7.45
CA PRO A 460 -14.07 -20.13 -6.61
C PRO A 460 -13.62 -19.81 -5.19
N ILE A 461 -12.89 -18.70 -4.98
CA ILE A 461 -12.40 -18.30 -3.65
C ILE A 461 -13.55 -17.96 -2.68
N ILE A 462 -14.66 -17.42 -3.20
CA ILE A 462 -15.85 -17.11 -2.38
C ILE A 462 -16.53 -18.41 -1.94
N TRP A 463 -16.63 -19.36 -2.85
CA TRP A 463 -17.17 -20.70 -2.55
C TRP A 463 -16.35 -21.44 -1.51
N LEU A 464 -15.01 -21.37 -1.60
CA LEU A 464 -14.12 -21.98 -0.60
C LEU A 464 -14.33 -21.37 0.79
N GLY A 465 -14.38 -20.04 0.89
CA GLY A 465 -14.65 -19.36 2.15
C GLY A 465 -16.03 -19.71 2.71
N TYR A 466 -17.05 -19.77 1.85
CA TYR A 466 -18.41 -20.17 2.23
C TYR A 466 -18.44 -21.62 2.75
N ALA A 467 -17.74 -22.56 2.07
CA ALA A 467 -17.62 -23.94 2.51
C ALA A 467 -17.00 -24.04 3.92
N ASN A 468 -15.93 -23.29 4.20
CA ASN A 468 -15.29 -23.28 5.50
C ASN A 468 -16.23 -22.82 6.61
N VAL A 469 -17.11 -21.84 6.36
CA VAL A 469 -18.08 -21.38 7.34
C VAL A 469 -19.21 -22.40 7.52
N LEU A 470 -19.67 -23.04 6.43
CA LEU A 470 -20.68 -24.13 6.48
C LEU A 470 -20.17 -25.34 7.27
N VAL A 471 -18.90 -25.70 7.17
CA VAL A 471 -18.31 -26.77 8.01
C VAL A 471 -18.40 -26.41 9.49
N ARG A 472 -18.10 -25.15 9.86
CA ARG A 472 -18.25 -24.68 11.25
C ARG A 472 -19.70 -24.66 11.70
N ALA A 473 -20.63 -24.32 10.81
CA ALA A 473 -22.07 -24.36 11.05
C ALA A 473 -22.63 -25.79 11.12
N ARG A 474 -21.82 -26.81 10.80
CA ARG A 474 -22.22 -28.23 10.66
C ARG A 474 -23.25 -28.49 9.56
N ASP A 475 -23.39 -27.59 8.60
CA ASP A 475 -24.18 -27.86 7.38
C ASP A 475 -23.29 -28.59 6.34
N PHE A 476 -23.09 -29.87 6.58
CA PHE A 476 -22.19 -30.68 5.76
C PHE A 476 -22.66 -30.92 4.31
N PRO A 477 -23.97 -31.04 4.03
CA PRO A 477 -24.46 -31.13 2.64
C PRO A 477 -24.10 -29.88 1.84
N ALA A 478 -24.46 -28.70 2.35
CA ALA A 478 -24.16 -27.42 1.69
C ALA A 478 -22.65 -27.16 1.61
N ALA A 479 -21.86 -27.58 2.61
CA ALA A 479 -20.39 -27.46 2.59
C ALA A 479 -19.77 -28.26 1.44
N ARG A 480 -20.26 -29.49 1.16
CA ARG A 480 -19.78 -30.31 0.05
C ARG A 480 -20.12 -29.69 -1.31
N GLU A 481 -21.31 -29.16 -1.47
CA GLU A 481 -21.73 -28.46 -2.69
C GLU A 481 -20.84 -27.22 -2.92
N ALA A 482 -20.67 -26.38 -1.92
CA ALA A 482 -19.81 -25.20 -2.00
C ALA A 482 -18.35 -25.57 -2.34
N LEU A 483 -17.83 -26.63 -1.73
CA LEU A 483 -16.48 -27.11 -1.99
C LEU A 483 -16.33 -27.63 -3.44
N ALA A 484 -17.33 -28.31 -3.99
CA ALA A 484 -17.32 -28.75 -5.39
C ALA A 484 -17.25 -27.56 -6.39
N HIS A 485 -17.83 -26.41 -6.05
CA HIS A 485 -17.67 -25.19 -6.84
C HIS A 485 -16.25 -24.61 -6.72
N ALA A 486 -15.63 -24.63 -5.55
CA ALA A 486 -14.27 -24.15 -5.33
C ALA A 486 -13.22 -25.01 -6.05
N GLU A 487 -13.40 -26.32 -6.07
CA GLU A 487 -12.50 -27.32 -6.70
C GLU A 487 -12.36 -27.17 -8.23
N LYS A 488 -13.21 -26.39 -8.88
CA LYS A 488 -13.03 -26.03 -10.30
C LYS A 488 -11.77 -25.20 -10.55
N SER A 489 -11.16 -24.65 -9.50
CA SER A 489 -9.93 -23.85 -9.59
C SER A 489 -8.72 -24.66 -9.16
N LEU A 490 -7.79 -24.90 -10.08
CA LEU A 490 -6.51 -25.53 -9.77
C LEU A 490 -5.65 -24.70 -8.80
N LEU A 491 -5.83 -23.38 -8.78
CA LEU A 491 -5.10 -22.50 -7.88
C LEU A 491 -5.48 -22.71 -6.40
N LEU A 492 -6.67 -23.21 -6.13
CA LEU A 492 -7.20 -23.48 -4.79
C LEU A 492 -7.12 -24.97 -4.41
N ALA A 493 -6.49 -25.81 -5.22
CA ALA A 493 -6.49 -27.27 -5.03
C ALA A 493 -5.99 -27.67 -3.64
N ALA A 494 -4.91 -27.06 -3.16
CA ALA A 494 -4.35 -27.34 -1.83
C ALA A 494 -5.31 -26.92 -0.70
N ASP A 495 -5.90 -25.73 -0.79
CA ASP A 495 -6.85 -25.22 0.20
C ASP A 495 -8.16 -26.02 0.19
N CYS A 496 -8.62 -26.46 -0.99
CA CYS A 496 -9.77 -27.35 -1.11
C CYS A 496 -9.50 -28.71 -0.46
N ARG A 497 -8.30 -29.30 -0.64
CA ARG A 497 -7.90 -30.54 0.05
C ARG A 497 -7.89 -30.36 1.56
N LEU A 498 -7.34 -29.26 2.05
CA LEU A 498 -7.37 -28.93 3.48
C LEU A 498 -8.82 -28.83 4.01
N THR A 499 -9.69 -28.10 3.30
CA THR A 499 -11.10 -27.95 3.69
C THR A 499 -11.83 -29.29 3.67
N ARG A 500 -11.55 -30.16 2.69
CA ARG A 500 -12.12 -31.53 2.61
C ARG A 500 -11.66 -32.40 3.76
N ALA A 501 -10.38 -32.30 4.15
CA ALA A 501 -9.85 -32.98 5.33
C ALA A 501 -10.59 -32.56 6.62
N VAL A 502 -10.73 -31.24 6.83
CA VAL A 502 -11.45 -30.71 8.00
C VAL A 502 -12.93 -31.15 7.98
N LEU A 503 -13.60 -31.11 6.82
CA LEU A 503 -14.98 -31.55 6.67
C LEU A 503 -15.12 -33.04 7.06
N GLY A 504 -14.26 -33.92 6.55
CA GLY A 504 -14.29 -35.35 6.85
C GLY A 504 -14.05 -35.65 8.34
N HIS A 505 -13.10 -34.94 8.94
CA HIS A 505 -12.81 -35.06 10.36
C HIS A 505 -14.00 -34.62 11.24
N VAL A 506 -14.54 -33.43 10.97
CA VAL A 506 -15.63 -32.86 11.79
C VAL A 506 -16.93 -33.67 11.64
N GLN A 507 -17.19 -34.22 10.45
CA GLN A 507 -18.42 -34.96 10.16
C GLN A 507 -18.36 -36.43 10.66
N HIS A 508 -17.24 -37.12 10.43
CA HIS A 508 -17.14 -38.58 10.60
C HIS A 508 -15.99 -39.03 11.49
N GLY A 509 -15.16 -38.11 12.01
CA GLY A 509 -13.94 -38.48 12.75
C GLY A 509 -12.91 -39.21 11.86
N THR A 510 -13.00 -39.06 10.53
CA THR A 510 -12.12 -39.78 9.61
C THR A 510 -10.68 -39.38 9.77
N ASP A 511 -9.78 -40.31 9.53
CA ASP A 511 -8.35 -40.04 9.44
C ASP A 511 -8.08 -39.15 8.21
N THR A 512 -7.47 -38.01 8.46
CA THR A 512 -7.26 -36.97 7.43
C THR A 512 -5.82 -36.86 6.96
N GLY A 513 -4.91 -37.69 7.50
CA GLY A 513 -3.48 -37.61 7.23
C GLY A 513 -3.13 -37.64 5.75
N GLY A 514 -3.76 -38.56 4.98
CA GLY A 514 -3.54 -38.64 3.53
C GLY A 514 -3.93 -37.37 2.79
N MET A 515 -5.09 -36.77 3.12
CA MET A 515 -5.55 -35.52 2.48
C MET A 515 -4.69 -34.31 2.87
N LEU A 516 -4.24 -34.26 4.12
CA LEU A 516 -3.33 -33.20 4.59
C LEU A 516 -1.97 -33.31 3.89
N ARG A 517 -1.46 -34.54 3.72
CA ARG A 517 -0.23 -34.78 2.96
C ARG A 517 -0.37 -34.36 1.49
N GLU A 518 -1.47 -34.73 0.83
CA GLU A 518 -1.76 -34.28 -0.53
C GLU A 518 -1.81 -32.73 -0.62
N ALA A 519 -2.40 -32.06 0.37
CA ALA A 519 -2.44 -30.60 0.41
C ALA A 519 -1.02 -30.00 0.54
N VAL A 520 -0.14 -30.61 1.35
CA VAL A 520 1.28 -30.21 1.45
C VAL A 520 2.01 -30.42 0.12
N ASP A 521 1.78 -31.55 -0.55
CA ASP A 521 2.43 -31.85 -1.84
C ASP A 521 2.00 -30.87 -2.94
N LEU A 522 0.73 -30.42 -2.92
CA LEU A 522 0.20 -29.40 -3.84
C LEU A 522 0.74 -27.99 -3.55
N ALA A 523 1.05 -27.68 -2.30
CA ALA A 523 1.54 -26.35 -1.90
C ALA A 523 2.66 -26.45 -0.85
N PRO A 524 3.84 -26.98 -1.21
CA PRO A 524 4.91 -27.34 -0.28
C PRO A 524 5.53 -26.13 0.45
N ARG A 525 5.32 -24.91 -0.04
CA ARG A 525 5.78 -23.68 0.59
C ARG A 525 4.70 -22.97 1.41
N ASN A 526 3.46 -23.48 1.42
CA ASN A 526 2.39 -22.87 2.19
C ASN A 526 2.50 -23.28 3.66
N TRP A 527 2.98 -22.35 4.49
CA TRP A 527 3.17 -22.57 5.92
C TRP A 527 1.88 -22.96 6.65
N SER A 528 0.77 -22.34 6.34
CA SER A 528 -0.51 -22.65 7.01
C SER A 528 -0.95 -24.10 6.81
N ILE A 529 -0.75 -24.63 5.60
CA ILE A 529 -1.07 -26.03 5.26
C ILE A 529 -0.08 -26.99 5.95
N ARG A 530 1.23 -26.69 5.86
CA ARG A 530 2.26 -27.49 6.54
C ARG A 530 2.08 -27.51 8.06
N LYS A 531 1.79 -26.35 8.66
CA LYS A 531 1.51 -26.25 10.09
C LYS A 531 0.35 -27.15 10.50
N ARG A 532 -0.72 -27.18 9.71
CA ARG A 532 -1.88 -28.04 10.01
C ARG A 532 -1.55 -29.54 9.89
N HIS A 533 -0.71 -29.92 8.92
CA HIS A 533 -0.22 -31.30 8.83
C HIS A 533 0.70 -31.67 9.99
N LEU A 534 1.59 -30.77 10.37
CA LEU A 534 2.46 -30.95 11.55
C LEU A 534 1.64 -31.12 12.84
N GLU A 535 0.64 -30.28 13.07
CA GLU A 535 -0.29 -30.40 14.21
C GLU A 535 -0.96 -31.78 14.23
N TYR A 536 -1.44 -32.23 13.06
CA TYR A 536 -2.03 -33.58 12.92
C TYR A 536 -1.03 -34.70 13.27
N LEU A 537 0.22 -34.64 12.77
CA LEU A 537 1.24 -35.64 13.08
C LEU A 537 1.57 -35.69 14.58
N ILE A 538 1.65 -34.52 15.22
CA ILE A 538 1.90 -34.38 16.66
C ILE A 538 0.72 -34.94 17.47
N GLU A 539 -0.51 -34.64 17.11
CA GLU A 539 -1.75 -35.15 17.74
C GLU A 539 -1.84 -36.69 17.64
N ARG A 540 -1.37 -37.25 16.54
CA ARG A 540 -1.32 -38.72 16.31
C ARG A 540 -0.15 -39.39 17.02
N GLY A 541 0.78 -38.63 17.56
CA GLY A 541 1.99 -39.18 18.21
C GLY A 541 3.05 -39.67 17.23
N ASP A 542 2.92 -39.36 15.90
CA ASP A 542 3.95 -39.68 14.91
C ASP A 542 5.10 -38.67 14.99
N ARG A 543 5.86 -38.73 16.06
CA ARG A 543 6.93 -37.81 16.40
C ARG A 543 8.06 -37.80 15.35
N ASP A 544 8.35 -38.98 14.78
CA ASP A 544 9.43 -39.10 13.78
C ASP A 544 9.05 -38.43 12.48
N ALA A 545 7.80 -38.58 11.98
CA ALA A 545 7.33 -37.89 10.81
C ALA A 545 7.26 -36.37 11.04
N ALA A 546 6.74 -35.94 12.19
CA ALA A 546 6.72 -34.50 12.55
C ALA A 546 8.13 -33.90 12.62
N LEU A 547 9.10 -34.62 13.18
CA LEU A 547 10.48 -34.16 13.27
C LEU A 547 11.16 -34.03 11.88
N ARG A 548 10.91 -35.00 10.99
CA ARG A 548 11.41 -34.92 9.60
C ARG A 548 10.83 -33.70 8.88
N GLU A 549 9.52 -33.53 8.93
CA GLU A 549 8.85 -32.41 8.28
C GLU A 549 9.27 -31.04 8.84
N LEU A 550 9.43 -30.91 10.17
CA LEU A 550 9.94 -29.69 10.80
C LEU A 550 11.36 -29.36 10.35
N ARG A 551 12.24 -30.35 10.20
CA ARG A 551 13.59 -30.14 9.67
C ARG A 551 13.57 -29.63 8.23
N GLU A 552 12.68 -30.17 7.38
CA GLU A 552 12.51 -29.68 6.01
C GLU A 552 12.01 -28.22 5.97
N VAL A 553 11.02 -27.90 6.82
CA VAL A 553 10.49 -26.54 6.93
C VAL A 553 11.56 -25.55 7.40
N ILE A 554 12.32 -25.91 8.42
CA ILE A 554 13.39 -25.07 8.97
C ILE A 554 14.51 -24.89 7.95
N ALA A 555 14.87 -25.95 7.20
CA ALA A 555 15.87 -25.85 6.13
C ALA A 555 15.43 -24.92 5.00
N ALA A 556 14.14 -24.94 4.64
CA ALA A 556 13.56 -24.09 3.60
C ALA A 556 13.30 -22.64 4.05
N ALA A 557 12.96 -22.43 5.34
CA ALA A 557 12.57 -21.13 5.89
C ALA A 557 13.10 -20.95 7.33
N PRO A 558 14.44 -20.85 7.51
CA PRO A 558 15.08 -20.82 8.83
C PRO A 558 14.71 -19.57 9.65
N PHE A 559 14.14 -18.55 9.01
CA PHE A 559 13.71 -17.30 9.61
C PHE A 559 12.36 -17.38 10.34
N ARG A 560 11.64 -18.52 10.27
CA ARG A 560 10.32 -18.67 10.93
C ARG A 560 10.46 -19.07 12.39
N ALA A 561 10.19 -18.16 13.31
CA ALA A 561 10.16 -18.45 14.75
C ALA A 561 9.19 -19.58 15.09
N ASP A 562 8.01 -19.61 14.47
CA ASP A 562 6.95 -20.61 14.72
C ASP A 562 7.42 -22.06 14.48
N SER A 563 8.25 -22.31 13.45
CA SER A 563 8.77 -23.65 13.16
C SER A 563 9.80 -24.10 14.19
N TRP A 564 10.66 -23.20 14.66
CA TRP A 564 11.60 -23.49 15.75
C TRP A 564 10.90 -23.72 17.07
N LYS A 565 9.83 -22.95 17.37
CA LYS A 565 8.99 -23.16 18.55
C LYS A 565 8.33 -24.53 18.54
N LEU A 566 7.73 -24.94 17.42
CA LEU A 566 7.14 -26.28 17.27
C LEU A 566 8.18 -27.39 17.43
N LEU A 567 9.39 -27.21 16.88
CA LEU A 567 10.49 -28.14 17.07
C LEU A 567 10.87 -28.25 18.55
N ALA A 568 10.97 -27.11 19.24
CA ALA A 568 11.30 -27.10 20.67
C ALA A 568 10.23 -27.81 21.50
N GLN A 569 8.95 -27.56 21.24
CA GLN A 569 7.83 -28.26 21.93
C GLN A 569 7.86 -29.76 21.68
N LEU A 570 8.12 -30.18 20.43
CA LEU A 570 8.22 -31.60 20.08
C LEU A 570 9.40 -32.29 20.83
N LEU A 571 10.60 -31.67 20.80
CA LEU A 571 11.78 -32.18 21.49
C LEU A 571 11.59 -32.24 23.02
N ASP A 572 10.94 -31.25 23.63
CA ASP A 572 10.59 -31.24 25.04
C ASP A 572 9.65 -32.41 25.37
N SER A 573 8.64 -32.66 24.54
CA SER A 573 7.73 -33.81 24.66
C SER A 573 8.42 -35.19 24.51
N MET A 574 9.56 -35.20 23.83
CA MET A 574 10.42 -36.38 23.66
C MET A 574 11.48 -36.53 24.76
N ASN A 575 11.38 -35.74 25.82
CA ASN A 575 12.33 -35.70 26.94
C ASN A 575 13.79 -35.40 26.51
N GLN A 576 13.96 -34.47 25.57
CA GLN A 576 15.25 -34.00 25.06
C GLN A 576 15.46 -32.51 25.41
N PRO A 577 15.57 -32.16 26.72
CA PRO A 577 15.50 -30.76 27.18
C PRO A 577 16.65 -29.89 26.68
N SER A 578 17.84 -30.44 26.46
CA SER A 578 18.99 -29.68 25.94
C SER A 578 18.78 -29.26 24.47
N LEU A 579 18.23 -30.13 23.63
CA LEU A 579 17.90 -29.81 22.23
C LEU A 579 16.68 -28.90 22.16
N ALA A 580 15.69 -29.10 23.02
CA ALA A 580 14.52 -28.21 23.12
C ALA A 580 14.93 -26.81 23.52
N LEU A 581 15.86 -26.65 24.50
CA LEU A 581 16.39 -25.34 24.87
C LEU A 581 17.07 -24.63 23.71
N GLY A 582 17.89 -25.31 22.91
CA GLY A 582 18.51 -24.75 21.71
C GLY A 582 17.49 -24.29 20.66
N ALA A 583 16.46 -25.10 20.44
CA ALA A 583 15.39 -24.72 19.50
C ALA A 583 14.53 -23.54 20.02
N TYR A 584 14.29 -23.43 21.33
CA TYR A 584 13.63 -22.24 21.90
C TYR A 584 14.51 -20.98 21.81
N GLN A 585 15.83 -21.10 21.95
CA GLN A 585 16.74 -19.97 21.72
C GLN A 585 16.65 -19.45 20.30
N GLU A 586 16.70 -20.34 19.31
CA GLU A 586 16.52 -20.00 17.90
C GLU A 586 15.15 -19.33 17.63
N ALA A 587 14.08 -19.79 18.27
CA ALA A 587 12.76 -19.17 18.16
C ALA A 587 12.72 -17.77 18.79
N ALA A 588 13.30 -17.58 19.98
CA ALA A 588 13.34 -16.32 20.70
C ALA A 588 14.16 -15.23 19.98
N GLU A 589 15.23 -15.63 19.28
CA GLU A 589 16.02 -14.71 18.47
C GLU A 589 15.24 -14.18 17.25
N ARG A 590 14.30 -14.98 16.73
CA ARG A 590 13.48 -14.65 15.55
C ARG A 590 12.18 -13.96 15.88
N ASP A 591 11.68 -14.10 17.12
CA ASP A 591 10.51 -13.38 17.61
C ASP A 591 10.76 -12.85 19.04
N VAL A 592 11.18 -11.60 19.10
CA VAL A 592 11.60 -10.96 20.35
C VAL A 592 10.46 -10.66 21.33
N HIS A 593 9.21 -10.74 20.88
CA HIS A 593 8.03 -10.48 21.72
C HIS A 593 7.23 -11.74 22.07
N ASP A 594 7.66 -12.96 21.63
CA ASP A 594 7.02 -14.20 22.05
C ASP A 594 7.36 -14.51 23.53
N ALA A 595 6.44 -14.11 24.42
CA ALA A 595 6.59 -14.30 25.85
C ALA A 595 6.60 -15.78 26.25
N GLU A 596 5.76 -16.61 25.60
CA GLU A 596 5.67 -18.05 25.87
C GLU A 596 6.99 -18.75 25.55
N THR A 597 7.58 -18.46 24.39
CA THR A 597 8.90 -19.02 24.01
C THR A 597 9.97 -18.66 25.05
N ARG A 598 10.00 -17.41 25.53
CA ARG A 598 10.95 -16.97 26.54
C ARG A 598 10.74 -17.67 27.90
N GLU A 599 9.49 -17.83 28.32
CA GLU A 599 9.14 -18.52 29.55
C GLU A 599 9.61 -19.99 29.53
N GLN A 600 9.33 -20.71 28.43
CA GLN A 600 9.75 -22.10 28.28
C GLN A 600 11.28 -22.24 28.22
N MET A 601 11.95 -21.32 27.53
CA MET A 601 13.42 -21.24 27.48
C MET A 601 14.01 -21.08 28.90
N LEU A 602 13.48 -20.17 29.71
CA LEU A 602 13.92 -19.95 31.10
C LEU A 602 13.66 -21.17 31.99
N ARG A 603 12.50 -21.82 31.84
CA ARG A 603 12.14 -23.04 32.55
C ARG A 603 13.17 -24.15 32.30
N LEU A 604 13.49 -24.41 31.02
CA LEU A 604 14.45 -25.46 30.66
C LEU A 604 15.89 -25.11 31.06
N ALA A 605 16.29 -23.85 30.97
CA ALA A 605 17.60 -23.39 31.42
C ALA A 605 17.77 -23.57 32.93
N ALA A 606 16.75 -23.26 33.74
CA ALA A 606 16.75 -23.48 35.18
C ALA A 606 16.86 -24.97 35.55
N ALA A 607 16.12 -25.85 34.84
CA ALA A 607 16.17 -27.29 35.02
C ALA A 607 17.55 -27.89 34.67
N SER A 608 18.24 -27.34 33.66
CA SER A 608 19.56 -27.77 33.22
C SER A 608 20.70 -27.25 34.12
N GLY A 609 20.51 -26.09 34.77
CA GLY A 609 21.50 -25.47 35.68
C GLY A 609 21.45 -25.97 37.12
N GLY A 610 20.37 -26.64 37.58
CA GLY A 610 20.21 -27.18 38.94
C GLY A 610 20.86 -28.56 39.17
N GLY A 611 21.57 -29.10 38.18
CA GLY A 611 22.23 -30.40 38.23
C GLY A 611 23.77 -30.34 38.44
N LYS A 612 24.30 -29.24 39.02
CA LYS A 612 25.72 -29.14 39.42
C LYS A 612 25.86 -29.07 40.91
#